data_97b0af7e58d9918737fe274d748550ab
#
_entry.id   97b0af7e58d9918737fe274d748550ab
#
_cell.length_a   1.000
_cell.length_b   1.000
_cell.length_c   1.000
_cell.angle_alpha   90.00
_cell.angle_beta   90.00
_cell.angle_gamma   90.00
#
_symmetry.space_group_name_H-M   'P 1'
#
loop_
_entity.id
_entity.type
_entity.pdbx_description
1 polymer ?
#
loop_
_entity_poly.entity_id
_entity_poly.type
_entity_poly.pdbx_seq_one_letter_code
_entity_poly.pdbx_strand_id
1 'polypeptide(L)'
;MNWTHNIKITNEDNMALMARYPDNHFDLAIVDPPYGIGGGSNVSIKTNRGWDKNIPAKKYFDELIRVSKNQIIWGGNYMSLNIPFNSTHTIIWDKQNGESFMSDGEIAFTSFNKNTTRFFRLFWMSNMMKPDEKPLIHPTQKPVALYKWILQNYAKEGDLILDTHLGSGSIAIACHQMGFDLVGCELDEEYYKAAHKRFKQQTAQMRLAI
;
A
#
# COMPACT_ATOMS: atom_id res chain seq x y z
N MET A 1 3.23 -2.77 17.70
CA MET A 1 4.06 -3.97 17.97
C MET A 1 5.06 -4.14 16.84
N ASN A 2 6.31 -4.48 17.12
CA ASN A 2 7.27 -4.75 16.04
C ASN A 2 7.02 -6.15 15.47
N TRP A 3 6.78 -6.27 14.17
CA TRP A 3 6.65 -7.56 13.50
C TRP A 3 8.01 -8.24 13.33
N THR A 4 9.05 -7.44 13.04
CA THR A 4 10.47 -7.80 13.09
C THR A 4 11.27 -6.58 13.58
N HIS A 5 12.61 -6.66 13.57
CA HIS A 5 13.45 -5.52 13.93
C HIS A 5 13.28 -4.33 12.96
N ASN A 6 13.03 -4.62 11.66
CA ASN A 6 12.90 -3.62 10.61
C ASN A 6 11.44 -3.36 10.15
N ILE A 7 10.45 -4.12 10.64
CA ILE A 7 9.02 -3.94 10.29
C ILE A 7 8.23 -3.57 11.55
N LYS A 8 7.86 -2.29 11.64
CA LYS A 8 7.17 -1.69 12.78
C LYS A 8 5.75 -1.31 12.38
N ILE A 9 4.79 -2.15 12.72
CA ILE A 9 3.38 -1.92 12.38
C ILE A 9 2.55 -1.84 13.67
N THR A 10 1.67 -0.85 13.72
CA THR A 10 0.78 -0.61 14.85
C THR A 10 -0.68 -0.67 14.42
N ASN A 11 -1.56 -1.01 15.37
CA ASN A 11 -3.01 -0.91 15.15
C ASN A 11 -3.48 0.41 15.74
N GLU A 12 -3.59 1.43 14.90
CA GLU A 12 -3.93 2.80 15.31
C GLU A 12 -4.35 3.67 14.12
N ASP A 13 -4.85 4.86 14.43
CA ASP A 13 -5.15 5.91 13.46
C ASP A 13 -3.88 6.47 12.80
N ASN A 14 -3.93 6.73 11.49
CA ASN A 14 -2.80 7.20 10.70
C ASN A 14 -2.32 8.61 11.10
N MET A 15 -3.24 9.51 11.48
CA MET A 15 -2.87 10.85 11.95
C MET A 15 -2.14 10.78 13.29
N ALA A 16 -2.56 9.87 14.18
CA ALA A 16 -1.86 9.63 15.45
C ALA A 16 -0.47 9.02 15.23
N LEU A 17 -0.31 8.13 14.23
CA LEU A 17 1.00 7.63 13.84
C LEU A 17 1.89 8.76 13.35
N MET A 18 1.46 9.52 12.34
CA MET A 18 2.27 10.54 11.68
C MET A 18 2.65 11.68 12.62
N ALA A 19 1.78 12.07 13.55
CA ALA A 19 2.03 13.14 14.53
C ALA A 19 3.27 12.92 15.42
N ARG A 20 3.76 11.68 15.53
CA ARG A 20 4.95 11.35 16.33
C ARG A 20 6.28 11.58 15.61
N TYR A 21 6.22 11.82 14.31
CA TYR A 21 7.43 11.93 13.48
C TYR A 21 7.70 13.37 13.04
N PRO A 22 8.96 13.78 13.01
CA PRO A 22 9.32 15.10 12.50
C PRO A 22 9.15 15.20 10.99
N ASP A 23 9.29 16.41 10.45
CA ASP A 23 9.27 16.67 9.02
C ASP A 23 10.34 15.87 8.28
N ASN A 24 9.99 15.33 7.11
CA ASN A 24 10.88 14.56 6.22
C ASN A 24 11.55 13.35 6.88
N HIS A 25 10.90 12.76 7.90
CA HIS A 25 11.45 11.60 8.62
C HIS A 25 11.56 10.36 7.74
N PHE A 26 10.54 10.12 6.89
CA PHE A 26 10.49 8.98 5.99
C PHE A 26 11.04 9.36 4.62
N ASP A 27 11.80 8.46 3.98
CA ASP A 27 12.35 8.70 2.65
C ASP A 27 11.29 8.54 1.56
N LEU A 28 10.39 7.57 1.75
CA LEU A 28 9.30 7.28 0.81
C LEU A 28 8.05 6.81 1.55
N ALA A 29 6.92 7.48 1.31
CA ALA A 29 5.60 6.99 1.67
C ALA A 29 4.97 6.27 0.48
N ILE A 30 4.48 5.04 0.69
CA ILE A 30 3.73 4.25 -0.30
C ILE A 30 2.39 3.90 0.34
N VAL A 31 1.32 4.56 -0.08
CA VAL A 31 0.03 4.48 0.61
C VAL A 31 -1.11 4.13 -0.34
N ASP A 32 -2.11 3.40 0.18
CA ASP A 32 -3.33 2.99 -0.54
C ASP A 32 -4.58 3.38 0.27
N PRO A 33 -4.87 4.68 0.38
CA PRO A 33 -6.01 5.15 1.17
C PRO A 33 -7.35 4.82 0.50
N PRO A 34 -8.48 4.88 1.25
CA PRO A 34 -9.82 4.68 0.70
C PRO A 34 -10.12 5.59 -0.48
N TYR A 35 -10.76 5.07 -1.54
CA TYR A 35 -11.06 5.81 -2.77
C TYR A 35 -12.43 6.49 -2.74
N GLY A 36 -13.26 6.22 -1.73
CA GLY A 36 -14.61 6.80 -1.62
C GLY A 36 -15.64 6.24 -2.61
N ILE A 37 -15.34 5.10 -3.23
CA ILE A 37 -16.19 4.48 -4.26
C ILE A 37 -17.07 3.35 -3.73
N GLY A 38 -17.06 3.12 -2.41
CA GLY A 38 -17.84 2.05 -1.77
C GLY A 38 -17.35 0.65 -2.13
N GLY A 39 -16.06 0.51 -2.44
CA GLY A 39 -15.44 -0.73 -2.89
C GLY A 39 -15.61 -1.87 -1.90
N GLY A 40 -15.91 -3.06 -2.41
CA GLY A 40 -16.00 -4.29 -1.62
C GLY A 40 -17.36 -5.00 -1.63
N SER A 41 -18.39 -4.44 -2.25
CA SER A 41 -19.74 -5.06 -2.29
C SER A 41 -19.82 -6.36 -3.11
N ASN A 42 -18.86 -6.61 -4.00
CA ASN A 42 -18.90 -7.76 -4.94
C ASN A 42 -17.76 -8.78 -4.75
N VAL A 43 -16.98 -8.67 -3.67
CA VAL A 43 -15.90 -9.63 -3.40
C VAL A 43 -16.39 -10.65 -2.37
N SER A 44 -16.00 -11.92 -2.55
CA SER A 44 -16.35 -13.06 -1.67
C SER A 44 -15.98 -12.88 -0.18
N ILE A 45 -15.27 -11.80 0.14
CA ILE A 45 -14.98 -11.37 1.51
C ILE A 45 -16.13 -10.46 1.95
N LYS A 46 -17.00 -10.94 2.82
CA LYS A 46 -18.08 -10.17 3.46
C LYS A 46 -17.48 -9.05 4.32
N THR A 47 -17.13 -7.93 3.74
CA THR A 47 -16.65 -6.75 4.46
C THR A 47 -17.53 -5.55 4.15
N ASN A 48 -18.75 -5.56 4.66
CA ASN A 48 -19.61 -4.38 4.66
C ASN A 48 -19.21 -3.42 5.81
N ARG A 49 -17.89 -3.13 5.91
CA ARG A 49 -17.34 -2.35 7.02
C ARG A 49 -17.37 -0.84 6.77
N GLY A 50 -17.77 -0.42 5.55
CA GLY A 50 -17.93 1.00 5.24
C GLY A 50 -16.65 1.83 5.30
N TRP A 51 -15.46 1.21 5.29
CA TRP A 51 -14.18 1.90 5.34
C TRP A 51 -13.89 2.73 4.06
N ASP A 52 -14.44 2.32 2.91
CA ASP A 52 -14.26 3.01 1.62
C ASP A 52 -15.42 3.98 1.29
N LYS A 53 -16.06 4.59 2.30
CA LYS A 53 -17.15 5.54 2.07
C LYS A 53 -16.69 6.94 1.70
N ASN A 54 -15.53 7.34 2.17
CA ASN A 54 -15.00 8.68 1.99
C ASN A 54 -13.51 8.64 1.66
N ILE A 55 -13.09 9.56 0.79
CA ILE A 55 -11.66 9.84 0.59
C ILE A 55 -11.08 10.55 1.82
N PRO A 56 -9.79 10.40 2.11
CA PRO A 56 -9.14 11.17 3.17
C PRO A 56 -9.25 12.68 2.93
N ALA A 57 -9.43 13.42 4.02
CA ALA A 57 -9.46 14.89 3.95
C ALA A 57 -8.08 15.46 3.59
N LYS A 58 -8.02 16.68 3.04
CA LYS A 58 -6.77 17.36 2.66
C LYS A 58 -5.71 17.33 3.76
N LYS A 59 -6.11 17.51 5.04
CA LYS A 59 -5.20 17.48 6.20
C LYS A 59 -4.37 16.19 6.32
N TYR A 60 -4.90 15.05 5.86
CA TYR A 60 -4.16 13.79 5.82
C TYR A 60 -2.99 13.87 4.82
N PHE A 61 -3.25 14.41 3.62
CA PHE A 61 -2.21 14.55 2.60
C PHE A 61 -1.17 15.60 2.98
N ASP A 62 -1.59 16.70 3.63
CA ASP A 62 -0.67 17.70 4.16
C ASP A 62 0.30 17.06 5.17
N GLU A 63 -0.23 16.22 6.07
CA GLU A 63 0.58 15.54 7.08
C GLU A 63 1.49 14.45 6.47
N LEU A 64 0.96 13.68 5.49
CA LEU A 64 1.75 12.68 4.75
C LEU A 64 2.97 13.33 4.09
N ILE A 65 2.78 14.49 3.45
CA ILE A 65 3.87 15.25 2.80
C ILE A 65 4.81 15.84 3.83
N ARG A 66 4.31 16.31 4.97
CA ARG A 66 5.15 16.82 6.04
C ARG A 66 6.15 15.78 6.53
N VAL A 67 5.70 14.55 6.78
CA VAL A 67 6.54 13.51 7.38
C VAL A 67 7.41 12.74 6.39
N SER A 68 7.15 12.85 5.08
CA SER A 68 7.87 12.05 4.07
C SER A 68 8.44 12.90 2.92
N LYS A 69 9.65 12.55 2.46
CA LYS A 69 10.36 13.26 1.38
C LYS A 69 9.70 13.03 0.01
N ASN A 70 9.24 11.81 -0.26
CA ASN A 70 8.56 11.42 -1.50
C ASN A 70 7.33 10.58 -1.20
N GLN A 71 6.34 10.64 -2.11
CA GLN A 71 5.06 9.94 -1.95
C GLN A 71 4.69 9.18 -3.22
N ILE A 72 4.10 7.99 -3.05
CA ILE A 72 3.39 7.21 -4.06
C ILE A 72 2.00 6.92 -3.46
N ILE A 73 0.95 7.50 -4.07
CA ILE A 73 -0.42 7.47 -3.56
C ILE A 73 -1.31 6.75 -4.56
N TRP A 74 -1.73 5.52 -4.23
CA TRP A 74 -2.67 4.76 -5.04
C TRP A 74 -4.04 5.42 -5.02
N GLY A 75 -4.78 5.30 -6.13
CA GLY A 75 -6.07 5.96 -6.29
C GLY A 75 -5.98 7.49 -6.37
N GLY A 76 -4.81 8.05 -6.69
CA GLY A 76 -4.59 9.50 -6.77
C GLY A 76 -5.59 10.23 -7.68
N ASN A 77 -6.09 9.55 -8.73
CA ASN A 77 -7.12 10.07 -9.63
C ASN A 77 -8.46 10.34 -8.93
N TYR A 78 -8.82 9.62 -7.86
CA TYR A 78 -10.04 9.86 -7.07
C TYR A 78 -9.87 11.01 -6.07
N MET A 79 -8.62 11.33 -5.71
CA MET A 79 -8.27 12.25 -4.62
C MET A 79 -7.49 13.47 -5.10
N SER A 80 -7.46 13.73 -6.40
CA SER A 80 -6.63 14.77 -7.03
C SER A 80 -6.85 16.18 -6.46
N LEU A 81 -8.06 16.50 -5.97
CA LEU A 81 -8.36 17.80 -5.36
C LEU A 81 -7.79 17.94 -3.92
N ASN A 82 -7.50 16.83 -3.25
CA ASN A 82 -6.99 16.82 -1.88
C ASN A 82 -5.48 16.65 -1.81
N ILE A 83 -4.87 16.11 -2.87
CA ILE A 83 -3.42 15.93 -2.97
C ILE A 83 -2.78 17.28 -3.34
N PRO A 84 -1.91 17.87 -2.49
CA PRO A 84 -1.43 19.24 -2.67
C PRO A 84 -0.22 19.35 -3.63
N PHE A 85 -0.10 18.46 -4.60
CA PHE A 85 0.91 18.55 -5.66
C PHE A 85 0.37 18.07 -7.02
N ASN A 86 0.95 18.59 -8.11
CA ASN A 86 0.68 18.09 -9.44
C ASN A 86 1.56 16.87 -9.74
N SER A 87 0.95 15.72 -9.94
CA SER A 87 1.67 14.51 -10.30
C SER A 87 2.02 14.54 -11.78
N THR A 88 3.28 14.88 -12.10
CA THR A 88 3.82 14.78 -13.46
C THR A 88 4.41 13.40 -13.76
N HIS A 89 4.47 12.53 -12.75
CA HIS A 89 4.92 11.16 -12.85
C HIS A 89 3.90 10.23 -12.23
N THR A 90 3.34 9.33 -13.04
CA THR A 90 2.30 8.39 -12.62
C THR A 90 2.77 6.95 -12.78
N ILE A 91 2.25 6.08 -11.92
CA ILE A 91 2.41 4.63 -12.05
C ILE A 91 1.04 4.03 -12.37
N ILE A 92 0.98 3.17 -13.37
CA ILE A 92 -0.21 2.41 -13.73
C ILE A 92 0.08 0.94 -13.47
N TRP A 93 -0.74 0.34 -12.61
CA TRP A 93 -0.79 -1.11 -12.52
C TRP A 93 -1.82 -1.63 -13.51
N ASP A 94 -1.34 -2.20 -14.60
CA ASP A 94 -2.13 -2.92 -15.62
C ASP A 94 -2.34 -4.35 -15.12
N LYS A 95 -3.60 -4.69 -14.82
CA LYS A 95 -3.98 -5.98 -14.23
C LYS A 95 -4.07 -7.10 -15.26
N GLN A 96 -3.98 -6.77 -16.54
CA GLN A 96 -4.04 -7.74 -17.65
C GLN A 96 -5.24 -8.72 -17.55
N ASN A 97 -6.35 -8.28 -16.92
CA ASN A 97 -7.51 -9.11 -16.60
C ASN A 97 -8.56 -9.14 -17.72
N GLY A 98 -8.23 -8.57 -18.89
CA GLY A 98 -9.05 -8.61 -20.08
C GLY A 98 -10.39 -7.88 -19.92
N GLU A 99 -11.42 -8.33 -20.62
CA GLU A 99 -12.77 -7.77 -20.56
C GLU A 99 -13.54 -8.21 -19.31
N SER A 100 -12.90 -8.14 -18.14
CA SER A 100 -13.53 -8.47 -16.87
C SER A 100 -14.42 -7.30 -16.41
N PHE A 101 -15.40 -7.58 -15.56
CA PHE A 101 -16.21 -6.53 -14.91
C PHE A 101 -15.40 -5.73 -13.86
N MET A 102 -14.18 -6.14 -13.56
CA MET A 102 -13.27 -5.45 -12.65
C MET A 102 -12.43 -4.41 -13.42
N SER A 103 -11.97 -3.38 -12.72
CA SER A 103 -11.07 -2.39 -13.32
C SER A 103 -9.83 -3.05 -13.92
N ASP A 104 -9.48 -2.66 -15.15
CA ASP A 104 -8.30 -3.16 -15.88
C ASP A 104 -6.99 -2.66 -15.28
N GLY A 105 -7.02 -1.57 -14.52
CA GLY A 105 -5.84 -1.03 -13.90
C GLY A 105 -6.13 -0.09 -12.75
N GLU A 106 -5.07 0.26 -12.04
CA GLU A 106 -5.07 1.26 -10.97
C GLU A 106 -3.95 2.27 -11.19
N ILE A 107 -4.19 3.52 -10.76
CA ILE A 107 -3.27 4.64 -10.96
C ILE A 107 -2.75 5.10 -9.61
N ALA A 108 -1.42 5.23 -9.52
CA ALA A 108 -0.79 5.94 -8.41
C ALA A 108 -0.23 7.29 -8.89
N PHE A 109 -0.53 8.35 -8.13
CA PHE A 109 0.13 9.64 -8.25
C PHE A 109 1.41 9.64 -7.44
N THR A 110 2.44 10.32 -7.95
CA THR A 110 3.71 10.42 -7.24
C THR A 110 4.17 11.88 -7.14
N SER A 111 4.91 12.19 -6.08
CA SER A 111 5.56 13.49 -5.89
C SER A 111 6.89 13.62 -6.63
N PHE A 112 7.36 12.56 -7.28
CA PHE A 112 8.61 12.61 -8.06
C PHE A 112 8.48 13.55 -9.26
N ASN A 113 9.43 14.47 -9.39
CA ASN A 113 9.47 15.40 -10.53
C ASN A 113 10.06 14.71 -11.78
N LYS A 114 9.25 13.89 -12.42
CA LYS A 114 9.57 13.16 -13.66
C LYS A 114 8.36 13.23 -14.59
N ASN A 115 8.55 13.70 -15.82
CA ASN A 115 7.45 13.81 -16.80
C ASN A 115 7.25 12.47 -17.54
N THR A 116 6.89 11.42 -16.81
CA THR A 116 6.77 10.06 -17.39
C THR A 116 5.67 9.27 -16.71
N THR A 117 5.08 8.34 -17.45
CA THR A 117 4.20 7.30 -16.90
C THR A 117 4.93 5.97 -16.93
N ARG A 118 4.83 5.19 -15.86
CA ARG A 118 5.40 3.87 -15.75
C ARG A 118 4.29 2.82 -15.60
N PHE A 119 4.47 1.68 -16.25
CA PHE A 119 3.56 0.57 -16.17
C PHE A 119 4.19 -0.58 -15.39
N PHE A 120 3.46 -1.09 -14.40
CA PHE A 120 3.66 -2.42 -13.85
C PHE A 120 2.58 -3.33 -14.41
N ARG A 121 2.94 -4.45 -15.03
CA ARG A 121 1.99 -5.39 -15.64
C ARG A 121 2.04 -6.72 -14.91
N LEU A 122 0.91 -7.11 -14.36
CA LEU A 122 0.75 -8.39 -13.69
C LEU A 122 -0.71 -8.83 -13.76
N PHE A 123 -0.96 -10.01 -14.33
CA PHE A 123 -2.30 -10.59 -14.31
C PHE A 123 -2.82 -10.72 -12.88
N TRP A 124 -4.00 -10.14 -12.62
CA TRP A 124 -4.60 -10.11 -11.31
C TRP A 124 -6.12 -10.31 -11.36
N MET A 125 -6.56 -11.48 -10.93
CA MET A 125 -7.96 -11.79 -10.65
C MET A 125 -8.03 -12.51 -9.31
N SER A 126 -8.97 -12.13 -8.45
CA SER A 126 -9.06 -12.60 -7.06
C SER A 126 -9.14 -14.12 -6.91
N ASN A 127 -9.75 -14.82 -7.88
CA ASN A 127 -9.89 -16.28 -7.91
C ASN A 127 -8.73 -17.02 -8.60
N MET A 128 -7.88 -16.30 -9.36
CA MET A 128 -6.77 -16.85 -10.14
C MET A 128 -5.39 -16.37 -9.65
N MET A 129 -5.31 -15.85 -8.43
CA MET A 129 -4.06 -15.40 -7.83
C MET A 129 -3.07 -16.55 -7.63
N LYS A 130 -1.78 -16.21 -7.69
CA LYS A 130 -0.71 -17.15 -7.36
C LYS A 130 -0.86 -17.68 -5.93
N PRO A 131 -0.41 -18.92 -5.65
CA PRO A 131 -0.52 -19.51 -4.31
C PRO A 131 0.10 -18.67 -3.18
N ASP A 132 1.22 -17.99 -3.45
CA ASP A 132 1.94 -17.12 -2.51
C ASP A 132 1.19 -15.81 -2.19
N GLU A 133 0.21 -15.44 -2.99
CA GLU A 133 -0.68 -14.28 -2.71
C GLU A 133 -1.95 -14.66 -1.93
N LYS A 134 -2.22 -15.96 -1.78
CA LYS A 134 -3.37 -16.46 -1.00
C LYS A 134 -3.02 -16.60 0.48
N PRO A 135 -4.02 -16.49 1.37
CA PRO A 135 -5.41 -16.16 1.10
C PRO A 135 -5.61 -14.67 0.79
N LEU A 136 -6.68 -14.35 0.05
CA LEU A 136 -7.14 -12.97 -0.06
C LEU A 136 -7.75 -12.55 1.29
N ILE A 137 -7.09 -11.66 2.00
CA ILE A 137 -7.49 -11.22 3.34
C ILE A 137 -8.07 -9.80 3.37
N HIS A 138 -7.89 -9.06 2.27
CA HIS A 138 -8.42 -7.71 2.09
C HIS A 138 -9.03 -7.56 0.69
N PRO A 139 -10.20 -6.91 0.53
CA PRO A 139 -10.90 -6.83 -0.77
C PRO A 139 -10.10 -6.12 -1.86
N THR A 140 -9.26 -5.17 -1.49
CA THR A 140 -8.38 -4.42 -2.40
C THR A 140 -6.91 -4.84 -2.29
N GLN A 141 -6.64 -6.08 -1.88
CA GLN A 141 -5.28 -6.59 -1.72
C GLN A 141 -4.47 -6.41 -2.99
N LYS A 142 -3.37 -5.65 -2.87
CA LYS A 142 -2.38 -5.52 -3.94
C LYS A 142 -1.32 -6.62 -3.84
N PRO A 143 -0.73 -7.06 -4.97
CA PRO A 143 0.30 -8.11 -4.97
C PRO A 143 1.61 -7.66 -4.31
N VAL A 144 2.29 -8.57 -3.64
CA VAL A 144 3.64 -8.34 -3.09
C VAL A 144 4.62 -7.95 -4.20
N ALA A 145 4.47 -8.55 -5.39
CA ALA A 145 5.31 -8.25 -6.55
C ALA A 145 5.23 -6.78 -6.99
N LEU A 146 4.06 -6.13 -6.86
CA LEU A 146 3.89 -4.70 -7.16
C LEU A 146 4.73 -3.85 -6.21
N TYR A 147 4.68 -4.12 -4.91
CA TYR A 147 5.48 -3.38 -3.92
C TYR A 147 6.97 -3.62 -4.09
N LYS A 148 7.40 -4.84 -4.42
CA LYS A 148 8.80 -5.12 -4.76
C LYS A 148 9.27 -4.30 -5.96
N TRP A 149 8.45 -4.24 -7.02
CA TRP A 149 8.77 -3.43 -8.19
C TRP A 149 8.84 -1.93 -7.85
N ILE A 150 7.94 -1.43 -7.00
CA ILE A 150 7.99 -0.03 -6.52
C ILE A 150 9.28 0.21 -5.75
N LEU A 151 9.61 -0.61 -4.77
CA LEU A 151 10.83 -0.47 -3.95
C LEU A 151 12.08 -0.49 -4.83
N GLN A 152 12.15 -1.41 -5.80
CA GLN A 152 13.29 -1.53 -6.72
C GLN A 152 13.49 -0.28 -7.60
N ASN A 153 12.43 0.43 -7.97
CA ASN A 153 12.49 1.55 -8.92
C ASN A 153 12.50 2.93 -8.24
N TYR A 154 12.05 3.04 -6.98
CA TYR A 154 11.80 4.31 -6.31
C TYR A 154 12.45 4.44 -4.93
N ALA A 155 12.87 3.34 -4.31
CA ALA A 155 13.60 3.35 -3.04
C ALA A 155 15.09 3.06 -3.25
N LYS A 156 15.90 3.45 -2.28
CA LYS A 156 17.35 3.19 -2.20
C LYS A 156 17.63 2.36 -0.97
N GLU A 157 18.73 1.64 -0.97
CA GLU A 157 19.21 0.92 0.22
C GLU A 157 19.31 1.89 1.42
N GLY A 158 18.74 1.46 2.55
CA GLY A 158 18.68 2.26 3.79
C GLY A 158 17.51 3.23 3.87
N ASP A 159 16.68 3.39 2.84
CA ASP A 159 15.46 4.21 2.91
C ASP A 159 14.47 3.65 3.93
N LEU A 160 13.90 4.55 4.73
CA LEU A 160 12.80 4.25 5.65
C LEU A 160 11.45 4.48 4.96
N ILE A 161 10.66 3.43 4.87
CA ILE A 161 9.36 3.43 4.18
C ILE A 161 8.22 3.70 5.17
N LEU A 162 7.20 4.44 4.73
CA LEU A 162 5.95 4.67 5.47
C LEU A 162 4.76 4.07 4.71
N ASP A 163 3.89 3.35 5.42
CA ASP A 163 2.55 3.00 4.95
C ASP A 163 1.49 3.26 6.03
N THR A 164 0.54 4.14 5.74
CA THR A 164 -0.51 4.58 6.66
C THR A 164 -1.84 3.83 6.51
N HIS A 165 -1.93 2.91 5.55
CA HIS A 165 -3.13 2.12 5.24
C HIS A 165 -2.73 0.69 4.85
N LEU A 166 -2.18 -0.05 5.82
CA LEU A 166 -1.49 -1.33 5.59
C LEU A 166 -2.34 -2.39 4.86
N GLY A 167 -3.64 -2.45 5.17
CA GLY A 167 -4.58 -3.40 4.58
C GLY A 167 -4.11 -4.86 4.71
N SER A 168 -3.74 -5.48 3.60
CA SER A 168 -3.30 -6.88 3.56
C SER A 168 -1.86 -7.13 4.02
N GLY A 169 -1.06 -6.08 4.25
CA GLY A 169 0.35 -6.18 4.63
C GLY A 169 1.29 -6.59 3.49
N SER A 170 0.87 -6.49 2.23
CA SER A 170 1.72 -6.86 1.09
C SER A 170 3.03 -6.05 1.04
N ILE A 171 2.98 -4.75 1.38
CA ILE A 171 4.17 -3.92 1.46
C ILE A 171 5.12 -4.37 2.58
N ALA A 172 4.59 -4.80 3.73
CA ALA A 172 5.42 -5.29 4.84
C ALA A 172 6.21 -6.54 4.45
N ILE A 173 5.56 -7.44 3.68
CA ILE A 173 6.22 -8.64 3.13
C ILE A 173 7.30 -8.23 2.13
N ALA A 174 7.01 -7.29 1.23
CA ALA A 174 7.97 -6.80 0.24
C ALA A 174 9.19 -6.14 0.91
N CYS A 175 8.97 -5.23 1.86
CA CYS A 175 10.03 -4.56 2.61
C CYS A 175 10.91 -5.57 3.36
N HIS A 176 10.30 -6.53 4.07
CA HIS A 176 11.06 -7.57 4.78
C HIS A 176 11.93 -8.40 3.82
N GLN A 177 11.38 -8.80 2.67
CA GLN A 177 12.09 -9.64 1.69
C GLN A 177 13.22 -8.89 0.95
N MET A 178 13.12 -7.57 0.86
CA MET A 178 14.10 -6.72 0.17
C MET A 178 15.03 -5.96 1.12
N GLY A 179 14.87 -6.14 2.46
CA GLY A 179 15.76 -5.53 3.46
C GLY A 179 15.48 -4.05 3.75
N PHE A 180 14.27 -3.54 3.43
CA PHE A 180 13.88 -2.17 3.78
C PHE A 180 13.27 -2.10 5.17
N ASP A 181 13.50 -0.96 5.83
CA ASP A 181 12.81 -0.59 7.07
C ASP A 181 11.43 -0.03 6.75
N LEU A 182 10.41 -0.48 7.49
CA LEU A 182 9.02 -0.03 7.33
C LEU A 182 8.43 0.38 8.67
N VAL A 183 7.77 1.53 8.66
CA VAL A 183 6.80 1.95 9.68
C VAL A 183 5.43 2.02 9.02
N GLY A 184 4.40 1.50 9.70
CA GLY A 184 3.05 1.60 9.18
C GLY A 184 1.98 1.37 10.23
N CYS A 185 0.72 1.61 9.82
CA CYS A 185 -0.44 1.34 10.67
C CYS A 185 -1.61 0.77 9.88
N GLU A 186 -2.50 0.13 10.63
CA GLU A 186 -3.81 -0.34 10.19
C GLU A 186 -4.83 0.01 11.28
N LEU A 187 -5.91 0.67 10.87
CA LEU A 187 -6.95 1.10 11.81
C LEU A 187 -7.85 -0.07 12.23
N ASP A 188 -8.23 -0.93 11.29
CA ASP A 188 -9.09 -2.08 11.55
C ASP A 188 -8.28 -3.21 12.21
N GLU A 189 -8.65 -3.55 13.45
CA GLU A 189 -7.94 -4.55 14.25
C GLU A 189 -7.97 -5.95 13.62
N GLU A 190 -9.04 -6.31 12.90
CA GLU A 190 -9.13 -7.63 12.26
C GLU A 190 -8.22 -7.70 11.04
N TYR A 191 -8.17 -6.63 10.22
CA TYR A 191 -7.20 -6.55 9.12
C TYR A 191 -5.77 -6.52 9.65
N TYR A 192 -5.49 -5.78 10.70
CA TYR A 192 -4.18 -5.79 11.35
C TYR A 192 -3.74 -7.20 11.77
N LYS A 193 -4.63 -7.96 12.45
CA LYS A 193 -4.35 -9.34 12.87
C LYS A 193 -4.17 -10.29 11.68
N ALA A 194 -5.02 -10.16 10.66
CA ALA A 194 -4.94 -10.97 9.46
C ALA A 194 -3.65 -10.71 8.66
N ALA A 195 -3.27 -9.44 8.50
CA ALA A 195 -2.03 -9.03 7.85
C ALA A 195 -0.80 -9.57 8.61
N HIS A 196 -0.79 -9.48 9.94
CA HIS A 196 0.30 -10.03 10.76
C HIS A 196 0.43 -11.55 10.61
N LYS A 197 -0.70 -12.28 10.59
CA LYS A 197 -0.71 -13.73 10.36
C LYS A 197 -0.14 -14.07 8.98
N ARG A 198 -0.60 -13.36 7.92
CA ARG A 198 -0.10 -13.54 6.55
C ARG A 198 1.39 -13.25 6.46
N PHE A 199 1.85 -12.14 7.06
CA PHE A 199 3.26 -11.79 7.11
C PHE A 199 4.12 -12.89 7.71
N LYS A 200 3.73 -13.42 8.90
CA LYS A 200 4.44 -14.54 9.54
C LYS A 200 4.52 -15.78 8.65
N GLN A 201 3.44 -16.14 7.98
CA GLN A 201 3.41 -17.30 7.10
C GLN A 201 4.37 -17.15 5.92
N GLN A 202 4.36 -15.99 5.26
CA GLN A 202 5.17 -15.76 4.06
C GLN A 202 6.66 -15.49 4.37
N THR A 203 6.99 -14.99 5.55
CA THR A 203 8.39 -14.77 5.95
C THR A 203 9.03 -16.00 6.61
N ALA A 204 8.25 -16.92 7.18
CA ALA A 204 8.76 -18.19 7.72
C ALA A 204 9.30 -19.11 6.65
N GLN A 205 8.68 -19.15 5.46
CA GLN A 205 9.10 -20.00 4.35
C GLN A 205 10.49 -19.64 3.79
N MET A 206 10.92 -18.39 3.90
CA MET A 206 12.25 -17.97 3.42
C MET A 206 13.41 -18.45 4.29
N ARG A 207 13.16 -18.86 5.53
CA ARG A 207 14.20 -19.40 6.43
C ARG A 207 14.60 -20.85 6.14
N LEU A 208 13.85 -21.54 5.30
CA LEU A 208 14.11 -22.96 4.94
C LEU A 208 14.81 -23.12 3.58
N ALA A 209 15.08 -22.03 2.88
CA ALA A 209 15.69 -22.05 1.54
C ALA A 209 17.18 -21.62 1.53
N ILE A 210 17.87 -21.74 2.68
CA ILE A 210 19.33 -21.48 2.82
C ILE A 210 20.03 -22.80 3.13
#